data_845424136d62e874ebf6b44935ec29da
#
_entry.id   845424136d62e874ebf6b44935ec29da
#
_cell.length_a   1.000
_cell.length_b   1.000
_cell.length_c   1.000
_cell.angle_alpha   90.00
_cell.angle_beta   90.00
_cell.angle_gamma   90.00
#
_symmetry.space_group_name_H-M   'P 1'
#
loop_
_entity.id
_entity.type
_entity.pdbx_description
1 polymer ?
#
loop_
_entity_poly.entity_id
_entity_poly.type
_entity_poly.pdbx_seq_one_letter_code
_entity_poly.pdbx_strand_id
1 'polypeptide(L)'
;MAFVRCTPPGLPPKVVSLINDVTVLGRSAQVDISIPSDGNCSRKHCQIRKWAGKFMLEDLESHNGTFVNGEKVKTHELSDGDLISIGDTTVLFKNDK
;
A
#
# COMPACT_ATOMS: atom_id res chain seq x y z
N MET A 1 -11.75 11.25 -5.50
CA MET A 1 -10.35 10.94 -5.87
C MET A 1 -9.70 10.14 -4.77
N ALA A 2 -8.98 9.11 -5.12
CA ALA A 2 -8.34 8.25 -4.12
C ALA A 2 -6.85 8.52 -4.05
N PHE A 3 -6.31 8.45 -2.85
CA PHE A 3 -4.88 8.59 -2.60
C PHE A 3 -4.49 7.78 -1.37
N VAL A 4 -3.19 7.58 -1.20
CA VAL A 4 -2.64 6.97 0.00
C VAL A 4 -1.64 7.91 0.63
N ARG A 5 -1.57 7.87 1.96
CA ARG A 5 -0.56 8.59 2.73
C ARG A 5 0.39 7.52 3.29
N CYS A 6 1.58 7.47 2.72
CA CYS A 6 2.57 6.46 3.05
C CYS A 6 3.58 7.04 4.02
N THR A 7 3.75 6.39 5.17
CA THR A 7 4.69 6.82 6.20
C THR A 7 5.74 5.74 6.41
N PRO A 8 6.91 5.85 5.73
CA PRO A 8 7.99 4.90 5.91
C PRO A 8 8.68 5.07 7.27
N PRO A 9 9.40 4.05 7.76
CA PRO A 9 10.13 4.20 9.01
C PRO A 9 11.22 5.27 8.89
N GLY A 10 11.24 6.19 9.86
CA GLY A 10 12.26 7.22 9.94
C GLY A 10 12.17 8.33 8.92
N LEU A 11 11.13 8.36 8.11
CA LEU A 11 10.94 9.37 7.06
C LEU A 11 9.57 10.03 7.20
N PRO A 12 9.45 11.28 6.69
CA PRO A 12 8.15 11.94 6.71
C PRO A 12 7.17 11.26 5.77
N PRO A 13 5.86 11.42 6.03
CA PRO A 13 4.84 10.83 5.16
C PRO A 13 4.84 11.48 3.78
N LYS A 14 4.45 10.70 2.78
CA LYS A 14 4.24 11.21 1.43
C LYS A 14 2.86 10.78 0.94
N VAL A 15 2.24 11.64 0.14
CA VAL A 15 0.91 11.41 -0.42
C VAL A 15 1.06 11.04 -1.88
N VAL A 16 0.42 9.93 -2.28
CA VAL A 16 0.46 9.46 -3.65
C VAL A 16 -0.97 9.25 -4.14
N SER A 17 -1.32 9.92 -5.25
CA SER A 17 -2.63 9.75 -5.87
C SER A 17 -2.68 8.42 -6.62
N LEU A 18 -3.81 7.72 -6.49
CA LEU A 18 -4.01 6.41 -7.12
C LEU A 18 -4.68 6.60 -8.49
N ILE A 19 -3.93 7.10 -9.45
CA ILE A 19 -4.44 7.41 -10.79
C ILE A 19 -4.21 6.27 -11.79
N ASN A 20 -3.29 5.36 -11.51
CA ASN A 20 -2.99 4.23 -12.40
C ASN A 20 -3.91 3.06 -12.09
N ASP A 21 -4.09 2.16 -13.07
CA ASP A 21 -4.89 0.95 -12.87
C ASP A 21 -4.29 0.04 -11.80
N VAL A 22 -2.96 -0.01 -11.73
CA VAL A 22 -2.25 -0.80 -10.73
C VAL A 22 -1.14 0.05 -10.13
N THR A 23 -1.08 0.10 -8.80
CA THR A 23 -0.03 0.77 -8.04
C THR A 23 0.68 -0.26 -7.19
N VAL A 24 1.96 -0.51 -7.46
CA VAL A 24 2.76 -1.50 -6.73
C VAL A 24 3.56 -0.80 -5.64
N LEU A 25 3.53 -1.38 -4.44
CA LEU A 25 4.26 -0.87 -3.28
C LEU A 25 5.32 -1.88 -2.87
N GLY A 26 6.49 -1.39 -2.49
CA GLY A 26 7.54 -2.27 -2.01
C GLY A 26 8.87 -1.56 -1.82
N ARG A 27 9.88 -2.34 -1.44
CA ARG A 27 11.21 -1.83 -1.14
C ARG A 27 12.02 -1.52 -2.40
N SER A 28 11.67 -2.14 -3.52
CA SER A 28 12.40 -1.97 -4.78
C SER A 28 12.26 -0.54 -5.32
N ALA A 29 13.33 -0.04 -5.94
CA ALA A 29 13.28 1.24 -6.62
C ALA A 29 12.46 1.18 -7.91
N GLN A 30 12.07 -0.01 -8.35
CA GLN A 30 11.36 -0.22 -9.61
C GLN A 30 9.84 -0.21 -9.45
N VAL A 31 9.32 -0.11 -8.22
CA VAL A 31 7.87 -0.10 -7.99
C VAL A 31 7.35 1.35 -7.92
N ASP A 32 6.02 1.49 -7.96
CA ASP A 32 5.38 2.81 -8.02
C ASP A 32 5.54 3.59 -6.72
N ILE A 33 5.34 2.92 -5.59
CA ILE A 33 5.56 3.52 -4.27
C ILE A 33 6.73 2.77 -3.64
N SER A 34 7.91 3.37 -3.75
CA SER A 34 9.14 2.74 -3.27
C SER A 34 9.41 3.12 -1.81
N ILE A 35 9.72 2.11 -0.99
CA ILE A 35 10.00 2.27 0.43
C ILE A 35 11.37 1.63 0.72
N PRO A 36 12.47 2.22 0.24
CA PRO A 36 13.79 1.60 0.36
C PRO A 36 14.33 1.54 1.78
N SER A 37 13.80 2.37 2.69
CA SER A 37 14.24 2.41 4.08
C SER A 37 13.65 1.27 4.93
N ASP A 38 12.66 0.53 4.41
CA ASP A 38 11.98 -0.50 5.19
C ASP A 38 12.53 -1.89 4.87
N GLY A 39 13.46 -2.37 5.70
CA GLY A 39 14.07 -3.68 5.53
C GLY A 39 13.11 -4.85 5.73
N ASN A 40 11.95 -4.62 6.35
CA ASN A 40 10.93 -5.65 6.55
C ASN A 40 9.88 -5.67 5.45
N CYS A 41 10.00 -4.78 4.48
CA CYS A 41 9.12 -4.72 3.33
C CYS A 41 9.74 -5.52 2.18
N SER A 42 8.95 -6.36 1.54
CA SER A 42 9.43 -7.12 0.38
C SER A 42 9.64 -6.20 -0.81
N ARG A 43 10.46 -6.61 -1.79
CA ARG A 43 10.77 -5.81 -2.96
C ARG A 43 9.50 -5.38 -3.70
N LYS A 44 8.62 -6.34 -3.99
CA LYS A 44 7.24 -6.09 -4.45
C LYS A 44 6.35 -6.66 -3.37
N HIS A 45 5.84 -5.81 -2.51
CA HIS A 45 5.14 -6.27 -1.30
C HIS A 45 3.66 -6.48 -1.56
N CYS A 46 3.01 -5.49 -2.12
CA CYS A 46 1.58 -5.54 -2.42
C CYS A 46 1.27 -4.58 -3.56
N GLN A 47 0.04 -4.66 -4.05
CA GLN A 47 -0.42 -3.72 -5.08
C GLN A 47 -1.85 -3.33 -4.81
N ILE A 48 -2.23 -2.15 -5.29
CA ILE A 48 -3.59 -1.67 -5.26
C ILE A 48 -4.07 -1.62 -6.70
N ARG A 49 -5.11 -2.41 -7.00
CA ARG A 49 -5.70 -2.45 -8.32
C ARG A 49 -6.99 -1.65 -8.33
N LYS A 50 -7.08 -0.72 -9.26
CA LYS A 50 -8.26 0.11 -9.44
C LYS A 50 -9.11 -0.49 -10.55
N TRP A 51 -10.36 -0.83 -10.26
CA TRP A 51 -11.24 -1.44 -11.23
C TRP A 51 -12.69 -1.13 -10.90
N ALA A 52 -13.43 -0.64 -11.88
CA ALA A 52 -14.86 -0.34 -11.75
C ALA A 52 -15.17 0.54 -10.52
N GLY A 53 -14.32 1.53 -10.26
CA GLY A 53 -14.50 2.45 -9.12
C GLY A 53 -14.13 1.87 -7.78
N LYS A 54 -13.59 0.64 -7.75
CA LYS A 54 -13.16 -0.02 -6.53
C LYS A 54 -11.64 -0.10 -6.48
N PHE A 55 -11.10 -0.26 -5.27
CA PHE A 55 -9.67 -0.37 -5.04
C PHE A 55 -9.41 -1.66 -4.28
N MET A 56 -8.74 -2.60 -4.94
CA MET A 56 -8.45 -3.91 -4.38
C MET A 56 -6.98 -4.00 -4.00
N LEU A 57 -6.73 -4.21 -2.72
CA LEU A 57 -5.40 -4.47 -2.21
C LEU A 57 -5.08 -5.94 -2.39
N GLU A 58 -3.90 -6.25 -2.94
CA GLU A 58 -3.47 -7.62 -3.18
C GLU A 58 -2.05 -7.80 -2.66
N ASP A 59 -1.84 -8.76 -1.77
CA ASP A 59 -0.50 -9.13 -1.31
C ASP A 59 0.21 -9.89 -2.42
N LEU A 60 1.47 -9.55 -2.69
CA LEU A 60 2.26 -10.17 -3.75
C LEU A 60 3.22 -11.19 -3.16
N GLU A 61 2.69 -12.10 -2.36
CA GLU A 61 3.45 -13.16 -1.67
C GLU A 61 4.61 -12.57 -0.87
N SER A 62 4.30 -11.51 -0.11
CA SER A 62 5.28 -10.83 0.71
C SER A 62 5.80 -11.73 1.82
N HIS A 63 7.05 -11.49 2.23
CA HIS A 63 7.69 -12.29 3.26
C HIS A 63 7.00 -12.15 4.62
N ASN A 64 6.65 -10.92 5.00
CA ASN A 64 6.09 -10.62 6.33
C ASN A 64 4.59 -10.38 6.33
N GLY A 65 3.94 -10.35 5.16
CA GLY A 65 2.51 -10.18 5.06
C GLY A 65 2.07 -8.73 4.88
N THR A 66 0.82 -8.58 4.44
CA THR A 66 0.14 -7.31 4.29
C THR A 66 -1.04 -7.31 5.24
N PHE A 67 -1.20 -6.22 6.01
CA PHE A 67 -2.22 -6.12 7.04
C PHE A 67 -3.12 -4.92 6.77
N VAL A 68 -4.41 -5.07 7.04
CA VAL A 68 -5.37 -3.97 6.97
C VAL A 68 -6.06 -3.89 8.32
N ASN A 69 -5.94 -2.73 8.96
CA ASN A 69 -6.51 -2.49 10.29
C ASN A 69 -6.12 -3.59 11.29
N GLY A 70 -4.87 -4.08 11.18
CA GLY A 70 -4.33 -5.10 12.07
C GLY A 70 -4.58 -6.54 11.66
N GLU A 71 -5.33 -6.78 10.59
CA GLU A 71 -5.63 -8.13 10.11
C GLU A 71 -4.83 -8.46 8.86
N LYS A 72 -4.21 -9.63 8.86
CA LYS A 72 -3.44 -10.11 7.70
C LYS A 72 -4.40 -10.49 6.58
N VAL A 73 -4.15 -9.97 5.38
CA VAL A 73 -5.00 -10.22 4.23
C VAL A 73 -4.17 -10.64 3.02
N LYS A 74 -4.79 -11.43 2.15
CA LYS A 74 -4.24 -11.71 0.82
C LYS A 74 -4.84 -10.75 -0.20
N THR A 75 -6.13 -10.50 -0.11
CA THR A 75 -6.84 -9.51 -0.90
C THR A 75 -7.84 -8.81 0.00
N HIS A 76 -8.08 -7.54 -0.28
CA HIS A 76 -9.01 -6.76 0.53
C HIS A 76 -9.52 -5.58 -0.30
N GLU A 77 -10.84 -5.42 -0.36
CA GLU A 77 -11.42 -4.24 -0.99
C GLU A 77 -11.28 -3.06 -0.03
N LEU A 78 -10.52 -2.05 -0.45
CA LEU A 78 -10.21 -0.91 0.42
C LEU A 78 -11.41 0.02 0.59
N SER A 79 -11.60 0.46 1.82
CA SER A 79 -12.59 1.47 2.20
C SER A 79 -11.87 2.71 2.72
N ASP A 80 -12.50 3.86 2.57
CA ASP A 80 -11.94 5.11 3.06
C ASP A 80 -11.54 4.98 4.53
N GLY A 81 -10.30 5.35 4.84
CA GLY A 81 -9.78 5.29 6.19
C GLY A 81 -9.08 3.98 6.56
N ASP A 82 -9.04 2.99 5.65
CA ASP A 82 -8.32 1.76 5.95
C ASP A 82 -6.83 2.03 6.13
N LEU A 83 -6.25 1.45 7.17
CA LEU A 83 -4.82 1.56 7.44
C LEU A 83 -4.13 0.27 7.05
N ILE A 84 -3.27 0.37 6.05
CA ILE A 84 -2.48 -0.76 5.56
C ILE A 84 -1.12 -0.74 6.25
N SER A 85 -0.65 -1.91 6.69
CA SER A 85 0.68 -2.06 7.27
C SER A 85 1.48 -3.05 6.45
N ILE A 86 2.66 -2.62 5.99
CA ILE A 86 3.60 -3.46 5.25
C ILE A 86 4.99 -3.21 5.83
N GLY A 87 5.61 -4.28 6.36
CA GLY A 87 6.84 -4.11 7.11
C GLY A 87 6.62 -3.16 8.28
N ASP A 88 7.45 -2.13 8.38
CA ASP A 88 7.33 -1.08 9.40
C ASP A 88 6.67 0.18 8.85
N THR A 89 6.11 0.11 7.65
CA THR A 89 5.49 1.24 6.96
C THR A 89 3.98 1.18 7.12
N THR A 90 3.36 2.33 7.36
CA THR A 90 1.90 2.46 7.33
C THR A 90 1.46 3.21 6.09
N VAL A 91 0.34 2.79 5.53
CA VAL A 91 -0.24 3.37 4.32
C VAL A 91 -1.72 3.60 4.57
N LEU A 92 -2.10 4.84 4.73
CA LEU A 92 -3.50 5.21 4.97
C LEU A 92 -4.20 5.43 3.64
N PHE A 93 -5.27 4.67 3.40
CA PHE A 93 -6.06 4.80 2.18
C PHE A 93 -7.19 5.79 2.38
N LYS A 94 -7.30 6.74 1.47
CA LYS A 94 -8.37 7.73 1.47
C LYS A 94 -9.05 7.74 0.11
N ASN A 95 -10.36 7.73 0.13
CA ASN A 95 -11.16 7.81 -1.08
C ASN A 95 -12.22 8.88 -0.88
N ASP A 96 -11.96 10.03 -1.45
CA ASP A 96 -12.86 11.17 -1.41
C ASP A 96 -13.75 11.12 -2.65
N LYS A 97 -14.96 10.67 -2.46
CA LYS A 97 -15.93 10.56 -3.55
C LYS A 97 -16.57 11.90 -3.87
#